data_000b03780c35a84f33389457988f1ed6
#
_entry.id   000b03780c35a84f33389457988f1ed6
#
_cell.length_a   1.000
_cell.length_b   1.000
_cell.length_c   1.000
_cell.angle_alpha   90.00
_cell.angle_beta   90.00
_cell.angle_gamma   90.00
#
_symmetry.space_group_name_H-M   'P 1'
#
loop_
_entity.id
_entity.type
_entity.pdbx_description
1 polymer ?
#
loop_
_entity_poly.entity_id
_entity_poly.type
_entity_poly.pdbx_seq_one_letter_code
_entity_poly.pdbx_strand_id
1 'polypeptide(L)'
;GEVFRVDNDTFQKDCQKYFGYDYGHDQMKGLRDLFRGLKTGYFYRLNSDGAQATSTIGKAKYKGIRGNDLGVSVQADPDNTGKFIVTTYLTTGDVRKLVDTQKNLKDATELQDNDYIVFTKTGALTATAYTALSGGTNGSTITVKNYQDGLDMIEPYYFNVLGYEGADDTIKNLLIAFTKRCREQSGAKFQLVIHGKTKVNYDGVISILNDVTDEGAEKGSLVYWTLGQEASCNINATVGNMIYDGEYTVNVNYKQFELEQAIKDGMFMFHNVTDSVGGNIQGDVRVLKDINTFTEFSKAKNRDFSLNQVIRVLDNWAVDSARLFNKTRLDKSPNDQAGRESLWGDLVYLAEQYQKVRAIQNFDDKDIPVPTQGDNKEDVLVNVQLQPTVAMEKLYMTVVVA
;
A
#
# COMPACT_ATOMS: atom_id res chain seq x y z
N GLY A 1 -3.17 16.66 8.43
CA GLY A 1 -2.06 15.89 7.93
C GLY A 1 -1.91 16.06 6.43
N GLU A 2 -0.79 15.65 5.91
CA GLU A 2 -0.51 15.62 4.47
C GLU A 2 -0.27 14.18 4.06
N VAL A 3 -0.66 13.83 2.82
CA VAL A 3 -0.27 12.56 2.21
C VAL A 3 1.17 12.68 1.74
N PHE A 4 2.00 11.72 2.09
CA PHE A 4 3.38 11.65 1.61
C PHE A 4 3.64 10.33 0.90
N ARG A 5 4.50 10.39 -0.11
CA ARG A 5 4.90 9.26 -0.92
C ARG A 5 6.25 8.72 -0.47
N VAL A 6 6.38 7.40 -0.46
CA VAL A 6 7.65 6.70 -0.23
C VAL A 6 7.82 5.64 -1.32
N ASP A 7 8.98 5.66 -1.97
CA ASP A 7 9.34 4.69 -3.00
C ASP A 7 10.29 3.64 -2.42
N ASN A 8 10.22 2.41 -2.92
CA ASN A 8 11.01 1.27 -2.42
C ASN A 8 12.52 1.51 -2.48
N ASP A 9 12.99 2.12 -3.55
CA ASP A 9 14.42 2.40 -3.78
C ASP A 9 15.02 3.40 -2.77
N THR A 10 14.19 4.25 -2.17
CA THR A 10 14.60 5.22 -1.15
C THR A 10 14.19 4.85 0.27
N PHE A 11 13.27 3.90 0.44
CA PHE A 11 12.68 3.54 1.74
C PHE A 11 13.74 3.24 2.81
N GLN A 12 14.71 2.37 2.50
CA GLN A 12 15.75 2.00 3.47
C GLN A 12 16.57 3.21 3.93
N LYS A 13 16.89 4.12 3.02
CA LYS A 13 17.69 5.31 3.28
C LYS A 13 16.92 6.38 4.05
N ASP A 14 15.65 6.57 3.68
CA ASP A 14 14.86 7.72 4.11
C ASP A 14 13.82 7.37 5.19
N CYS A 15 13.75 6.10 5.67
CA CYS A 15 12.75 5.68 6.66
C CYS A 15 12.83 6.52 7.94
N GLN A 16 14.02 6.89 8.42
CA GLN A 16 14.18 7.72 9.60
C GLN A 16 13.59 9.13 9.41
N LYS A 17 13.73 9.68 8.20
CA LYS A 17 13.16 10.99 7.85
C LYS A 17 11.63 10.97 7.84
N TYR A 18 11.02 9.94 7.25
CA TYR A 18 9.56 9.84 7.09
C TYR A 18 8.85 9.31 8.33
N PHE A 19 9.41 8.27 8.97
CA PHE A 19 8.76 7.54 10.05
C PHE A 19 9.37 7.79 11.43
N GLY A 20 10.53 8.45 11.51
CA GLY A 20 11.21 8.76 12.76
C GLY A 20 12.03 7.62 13.36
N TYR A 21 12.19 6.50 12.65
CA TYR A 21 12.94 5.32 13.08
C TYR A 21 13.90 4.85 11.99
N ASP A 22 15.05 4.29 12.41
CA ASP A 22 15.97 3.64 11.50
C ASP A 22 15.34 2.39 10.88
N TYR A 23 15.79 2.03 9.67
CA TYR A 23 15.27 0.87 8.94
C TYR A 23 15.26 -0.43 9.74
N GLY A 24 16.28 -0.70 10.57
CA GLY A 24 16.37 -1.90 11.41
C GLY A 24 15.56 -1.85 12.71
N HIS A 25 14.86 -0.75 13.01
CA HIS A 25 14.09 -0.62 14.25
C HIS A 25 12.82 -1.49 14.21
N ASP A 26 12.40 -2.03 15.37
CA ASP A 26 11.23 -2.93 15.48
C ASP A 26 9.93 -2.29 14.99
N GLN A 27 9.74 -0.99 15.22
CA GLN A 27 8.58 -0.25 14.72
C GLN A 27 8.48 -0.20 13.17
N MET A 28 9.57 -0.51 12.48
CA MET A 28 9.62 -0.55 11.01
C MET A 28 9.34 -1.95 10.43
N LYS A 29 9.13 -2.96 11.28
CA LYS A 29 8.94 -4.37 10.88
C LYS A 29 7.81 -4.52 9.87
N GLY A 30 6.63 -3.99 10.13
CA GLY A 30 5.50 -4.02 9.19
C GLY A 30 5.81 -3.31 7.86
N LEU A 31 6.46 -2.15 7.92
CA LEU A 31 6.82 -1.43 6.70
C LEU A 31 7.91 -2.16 5.91
N ARG A 32 8.86 -2.86 6.56
CA ARG A 32 9.81 -3.72 5.85
C ARG A 32 9.10 -4.85 5.12
N ASP A 33 8.11 -5.49 5.75
CA ASP A 33 7.29 -6.52 5.11
C ASP A 33 6.47 -5.95 3.94
N LEU A 34 5.90 -4.76 4.09
CA LEU A 34 5.18 -4.06 3.03
C LEU A 34 6.08 -3.80 1.81
N PHE A 35 7.26 -3.26 2.03
CA PHE A 35 8.19 -2.88 0.96
C PHE A 35 8.95 -4.06 0.34
N ARG A 36 8.74 -5.31 0.79
CA ARG A 36 9.23 -6.51 0.05
C ARG A 36 8.62 -6.60 -1.35
N GLY A 37 7.34 -6.28 -1.48
CA GLY A 37 6.64 -6.28 -2.77
C GLY A 37 6.35 -4.87 -3.29
N LEU A 38 6.03 -3.94 -2.42
CA LEU A 38 5.55 -2.61 -2.77
C LEU A 38 6.62 -1.80 -3.53
N LYS A 39 6.21 -1.16 -4.63
CA LYS A 39 7.06 -0.22 -5.38
C LYS A 39 6.92 1.21 -4.85
N THR A 40 5.70 1.65 -4.60
CA THR A 40 5.37 2.99 -4.12
C THR A 40 4.25 2.91 -3.10
N GLY A 41 4.43 3.54 -1.93
CA GLY A 41 3.42 3.68 -0.89
C GLY A 41 3.00 5.13 -0.68
N TYR A 42 1.71 5.35 -0.48
CA TYR A 42 1.14 6.61 0.00
C TYR A 42 0.74 6.45 1.46
N PHE A 43 1.15 7.39 2.28
CA PHE A 43 0.95 7.36 3.72
C PHE A 43 0.30 8.63 4.21
N TYR A 44 -0.54 8.51 5.21
CA TYR A 44 -1.17 9.63 5.89
C TYR A 44 -1.07 9.45 7.40
N ARG A 45 -0.65 10.49 8.11
CA ARG A 45 -0.54 10.44 9.55
C ARG A 45 -1.86 10.83 10.21
N LEU A 46 -2.52 9.88 10.86
CA LEU A 46 -3.83 10.05 11.50
C LEU A 46 -3.78 10.99 12.74
N ASN A 47 -2.74 10.89 13.59
CA ASN A 47 -2.62 11.64 14.84
C ASN A 47 -1.82 12.95 14.68
N SER A 48 -2.28 13.86 13.84
CA SER A 48 -1.56 15.07 13.46
C SER A 48 -1.77 16.28 14.42
N ASP A 49 -2.53 16.14 15.50
CA ASP A 49 -2.88 17.19 16.47
C ASP A 49 -1.90 17.34 17.64
N GLY A 50 -0.78 16.63 17.65
CA GLY A 50 0.29 16.77 18.64
C GLY A 50 1.05 18.10 18.57
N ALA A 51 2.02 18.29 19.47
CA ALA A 51 2.91 19.43 19.50
C ALA A 51 4.27 19.15 18.86
N GLN A 52 4.88 20.18 18.29
CA GLN A 52 6.29 20.14 17.86
C GLN A 52 7.21 20.32 19.07
N ALA A 53 8.30 19.58 19.14
CA ALA A 53 9.38 19.87 20.06
C ALA A 53 10.08 21.17 19.66
N THR A 54 10.48 21.98 20.64
CA THR A 54 11.08 23.30 20.43
C THR A 54 12.34 23.50 21.25
N SER A 55 13.19 24.41 20.80
CA SER A 55 14.32 24.94 21.52
C SER A 55 14.51 26.41 21.14
N THR A 56 15.49 27.07 21.71
CA THR A 56 15.82 28.49 21.37
C THR A 56 16.28 28.65 19.94
N ILE A 57 16.87 27.61 19.35
CA ILE A 57 17.45 27.66 17.99
C ILE A 57 16.48 27.21 16.88
N GLY A 58 15.37 26.57 17.24
CA GLY A 58 14.40 26.09 16.25
C GLY A 58 13.36 25.16 16.83
N LYS A 59 12.56 24.60 15.95
CA LYS A 59 11.51 23.62 16.27
C LYS A 59 11.62 22.40 15.37
N ALA A 60 11.21 21.24 15.87
CA ALA A 60 11.09 20.05 15.06
C ALA A 60 10.19 20.32 13.84
N LYS A 61 10.55 19.81 12.67
CA LYS A 61 9.77 20.00 11.44
C LYS A 61 8.36 19.41 11.56
N TYR A 62 8.25 18.27 12.24
CA TYR A 62 6.99 17.54 12.43
C TYR A 62 6.61 17.46 13.90
N LYS A 63 5.31 17.40 14.17
CA LYS A 63 4.75 17.18 15.50
C LYS A 63 5.03 15.73 15.95
N GLY A 64 5.19 15.50 17.23
CA GLY A 64 5.37 14.15 17.79
C GLY A 64 6.49 14.05 18.81
N ILE A 65 6.44 12.99 19.60
CA ILE A 65 7.44 12.70 20.65
C ILE A 65 8.86 12.54 20.09
N ARG A 66 9.01 12.06 18.83
CA ARG A 66 10.33 11.90 18.19
C ARG A 66 11.06 13.23 17.99
N GLY A 67 10.33 14.35 17.99
CA GLY A 67 10.95 15.67 18.01
C GLY A 67 11.81 15.94 19.25
N ASN A 68 11.52 15.29 20.37
CA ASN A 68 12.31 15.43 21.62
C ASN A 68 13.67 14.75 21.54
N ASP A 69 13.85 13.84 20.58
CA ASP A 69 15.12 13.15 20.34
C ASP A 69 16.05 13.95 19.43
N LEU A 70 15.57 15.07 18.88
CA LEU A 70 16.38 16.00 18.11
C LEU A 70 17.15 16.93 19.05
N GLY A 71 18.34 17.32 18.61
CA GLY A 71 19.13 18.32 19.32
C GLY A 71 20.12 19.00 18.40
N VAL A 72 20.60 20.14 18.85
CA VAL A 72 21.50 21.01 18.08
C VAL A 72 22.70 21.36 18.92
N SER A 73 23.89 21.40 18.32
CA SER A 73 25.06 22.07 18.89
C SER A 73 25.49 23.24 18.00
N VAL A 74 26.01 24.28 18.58
CA VAL A 74 26.62 25.42 17.90
C VAL A 74 28.06 25.55 18.37
N GLN A 75 29.01 25.49 17.44
CA GLN A 75 30.44 25.56 17.72
C GLN A 75 31.07 26.69 16.89
N ALA A 76 32.12 27.33 17.43
CA ALA A 76 32.92 28.22 16.62
C ALA A 76 33.57 27.41 15.47
N ASP A 77 33.58 27.97 14.28
CA ASP A 77 34.22 27.36 13.13
C ASP A 77 35.74 27.53 13.25
N PRO A 78 36.51 26.42 13.37
CA PRO A 78 37.96 26.51 13.54
C PRO A 78 38.68 27.06 12.32
N ASP A 79 38.08 26.90 11.14
CA ASP A 79 38.65 27.29 9.86
C ASP A 79 38.29 28.76 9.50
N ASN A 80 37.25 29.32 10.10
CA ASN A 80 36.72 30.64 9.77
C ASN A 80 36.44 31.47 11.03
N THR A 81 37.35 32.36 11.40
CA THR A 81 37.23 33.21 12.58
C THR A 81 35.93 34.03 12.55
N GLY A 82 35.18 34.00 13.65
CA GLY A 82 33.90 34.73 13.80
C GLY A 82 32.73 34.07 13.11
N LYS A 83 32.89 32.83 12.65
CA LYS A 83 31.85 31.98 12.07
C LYS A 83 31.51 30.82 12.98
N PHE A 84 30.41 30.18 12.68
CA PHE A 84 29.86 29.04 13.46
C PHE A 84 29.56 27.85 12.58
N ILE A 85 29.61 26.67 13.20
CA ILE A 85 29.14 25.41 12.70
C ILE A 85 27.92 25.00 13.52
N VAL A 86 26.80 24.76 12.88
CA VAL A 86 25.57 24.26 13.51
C VAL A 86 25.33 22.82 13.08
N THR A 87 25.28 21.91 14.05
CA THR A 87 25.12 20.49 13.82
C THR A 87 23.82 20.00 14.43
N THR A 88 23.01 19.30 13.63
CA THR A 88 21.76 18.64 14.04
C THR A 88 22.04 17.19 14.32
N TYR A 89 21.50 16.71 15.44
CA TYR A 89 21.58 15.33 15.88
C TYR A 89 20.20 14.73 16.08
N LEU A 90 20.09 13.42 15.86
CA LEU A 90 18.97 12.61 16.29
C LEU A 90 19.49 11.54 17.25
N THR A 91 18.88 11.47 18.44
CA THR A 91 19.22 10.49 19.48
C THR A 91 18.30 9.28 19.36
N THR A 92 18.84 8.06 19.36
CA THR A 92 18.08 6.82 19.42
C THR A 92 18.68 5.95 20.52
N GLY A 93 17.95 5.76 21.62
CA GLY A 93 18.52 5.21 22.86
C GLY A 93 19.70 6.05 23.34
N ASP A 94 20.83 5.41 23.56
CA ASP A 94 22.08 6.11 24.00
C ASP A 94 22.94 6.63 22.83
N VAL A 95 22.52 6.38 21.59
CA VAL A 95 23.30 6.75 20.40
C VAL A 95 22.81 8.08 19.83
N ARG A 96 23.74 9.02 19.75
CA ARG A 96 23.52 10.32 19.10
C ARG A 96 24.10 10.30 17.69
N LYS A 97 23.25 10.31 16.69
CA LYS A 97 23.60 10.29 15.27
C LYS A 97 23.58 11.71 14.69
N LEU A 98 24.65 12.11 14.03
CA LEU A 98 24.70 13.34 13.26
C LEU A 98 23.82 13.17 12.01
N VAL A 99 22.89 14.10 11.78
CA VAL A 99 21.94 14.05 10.64
C VAL A 99 22.09 15.25 9.70
N ASP A 100 22.65 16.37 10.16
CA ASP A 100 22.91 17.53 9.32
C ASP A 100 24.02 18.41 9.92
N THR A 101 24.79 19.11 9.06
CA THR A 101 25.81 20.08 9.48
C THR A 101 25.83 21.26 8.54
N GLN A 102 25.68 22.47 9.09
CA GLN A 102 25.81 23.74 8.38
C GLN A 102 27.05 24.48 8.87
N LYS A 103 27.90 24.91 7.97
CA LYS A 103 29.21 25.52 8.27
C LYS A 103 29.28 26.96 7.77
N ASN A 104 30.30 27.70 8.28
CA ASN A 104 30.64 29.03 7.83
C ASN A 104 29.52 30.08 8.05
N LEU A 105 28.71 29.88 9.08
CA LEU A 105 27.54 30.72 9.43
C LEU A 105 28.00 31.94 10.22
N LYS A 106 27.56 33.16 9.85
CA LYS A 106 27.82 34.37 10.57
C LYS A 106 26.84 34.57 11.74
N ASP A 107 25.58 34.32 11.48
CA ASP A 107 24.49 34.44 12.44
C ASP A 107 23.31 33.51 12.07
N ALA A 108 22.24 33.53 12.86
CA ALA A 108 21.10 32.66 12.68
C ALA A 108 20.27 32.92 11.39
N THR A 109 20.46 34.09 10.74
CA THR A 109 19.73 34.43 9.51
C THR A 109 20.20 33.56 8.32
N GLU A 110 21.43 33.06 8.41
CA GLU A 110 22.01 32.20 7.35
C GLU A 110 21.62 30.70 7.49
N LEU A 111 20.96 30.33 8.62
CA LEU A 111 20.51 28.96 8.82
C LEU A 111 19.48 28.52 7.76
N GLN A 112 19.63 27.34 7.24
CA GLN A 112 18.67 26.71 6.33
C GLN A 112 17.90 25.61 7.07
N ASP A 113 16.59 25.53 6.82
CA ASP A 113 15.78 24.44 7.34
C ASP A 113 16.26 23.12 6.74
N ASN A 114 16.31 22.09 7.56
CA ASN A 114 16.69 20.76 7.12
C ASN A 114 15.49 19.76 7.20
N ASP A 115 15.75 18.49 7.01
CA ASP A 115 14.71 17.46 7.04
C ASP A 115 14.09 17.25 8.43
N TYR A 116 14.73 17.77 9.48
CA TYR A 116 14.38 17.50 10.88
C TYR A 116 13.94 18.76 11.63
N ILE A 117 14.56 19.90 11.37
CA ILE A 117 14.41 21.16 12.13
C ILE A 117 14.09 22.32 11.19
N VAL A 118 13.09 23.12 11.60
CA VAL A 118 12.83 24.46 11.09
C VAL A 118 13.51 25.42 12.05
N PHE A 119 14.56 26.11 11.59
CA PHE A 119 15.39 26.98 12.43
C PHE A 119 14.76 28.34 12.68
N THR A 120 15.05 28.93 13.85
CA THR A 120 14.77 30.31 14.15
C THR A 120 15.84 31.18 13.48
N LYS A 121 15.46 31.91 12.43
CA LYS A 121 16.38 32.69 11.59
C LYS A 121 16.54 34.12 12.09
N THR A 122 16.75 34.28 13.40
CA THR A 122 16.89 35.60 14.01
C THR A 122 17.93 35.56 15.13
N GLY A 123 18.73 36.62 15.24
CA GLY A 123 19.70 36.82 16.31
C GLY A 123 21.09 36.28 16.02
N ALA A 124 22.01 36.56 16.95
CA ALA A 124 23.38 36.07 16.88
C ALA A 124 23.45 34.58 17.27
N LEU A 125 24.33 33.82 16.60
CA LEU A 125 24.69 32.48 17.05
C LEU A 125 25.66 32.60 18.24
N THR A 126 25.42 31.77 19.26
CA THR A 126 26.30 31.65 20.43
C THR A 126 26.74 30.18 20.55
N ALA A 127 28.03 29.95 20.77
CA ALA A 127 28.55 28.63 20.99
C ALA A 127 27.81 27.95 22.15
N THR A 128 27.17 26.83 21.86
CA THR A 128 26.32 26.08 22.79
C THR A 128 26.63 24.61 22.64
N ALA A 129 26.85 23.91 23.74
CA ALA A 129 26.90 22.46 23.75
C ALA A 129 25.58 21.89 23.24
N TYR A 130 25.50 20.58 23.09
CA TYR A 130 24.27 19.93 22.66
C TYR A 130 23.05 20.38 23.48
N THR A 131 22.04 20.91 22.80
CA THR A 131 20.76 21.31 23.37
C THR A 131 19.65 20.49 22.71
N ALA A 132 18.96 19.67 23.51
CA ALA A 132 17.81 18.90 23.01
C ALA A 132 16.60 19.80 22.76
N LEU A 133 15.80 19.47 21.76
CA LEU A 133 14.45 19.99 21.63
C LEU A 133 13.54 19.30 22.66
N SER A 134 12.47 19.96 23.08
CA SER A 134 11.54 19.45 24.09
C SER A 134 10.10 19.88 23.84
N GLY A 135 9.14 19.27 24.55
CA GLY A 135 7.71 19.58 24.45
C GLY A 135 6.98 18.98 23.25
N GLY A 136 7.65 18.13 22.49
CA GLY A 136 7.00 17.35 21.42
C GLY A 136 6.04 16.31 21.99
N THR A 137 4.81 16.27 21.49
CA THR A 137 3.79 15.28 21.88
C THR A 137 3.16 14.66 20.67
N ASN A 138 2.80 13.37 20.78
CA ASN A 138 1.89 12.77 19.81
C ASN A 138 0.50 13.39 19.98
N GLY A 139 -0.30 13.32 18.92
CA GLY A 139 -1.69 13.69 18.97
C GLY A 139 -2.47 12.81 19.96
N SER A 140 -3.67 13.26 20.26
CA SER A 140 -4.62 12.57 21.12
C SER A 140 -5.15 11.28 20.47
N THR A 141 -6.18 10.70 21.05
CA THR A 141 -6.82 9.48 20.56
C THR A 141 -7.26 9.61 19.11
N ILE A 142 -6.87 8.65 18.27
CA ILE A 142 -7.33 8.54 16.89
C ILE A 142 -8.80 8.14 16.89
N THR A 143 -9.63 8.89 16.18
CA THR A 143 -11.07 8.69 16.07
C THR A 143 -11.45 8.25 14.65
N VAL A 144 -12.70 7.78 14.46
CA VAL A 144 -13.25 7.47 13.13
C VAL A 144 -13.13 8.65 12.17
N LYS A 145 -13.29 9.89 12.69
CA LYS A 145 -13.12 11.11 11.88
C LYS A 145 -11.70 11.25 11.32
N ASN A 146 -10.66 10.91 12.07
CA ASN A 146 -9.28 10.99 11.58
C ASN A 146 -9.06 10.02 10.41
N TYR A 147 -9.69 8.83 10.45
CA TYR A 147 -9.67 7.90 9.31
C TYR A 147 -10.42 8.46 8.12
N GLN A 148 -11.62 9.05 8.34
CA GLN A 148 -12.37 9.69 7.24
C GLN A 148 -11.55 10.80 6.59
N ASP A 149 -10.97 11.71 7.39
CA ASP A 149 -10.11 12.79 6.88
C ASP A 149 -8.90 12.24 6.09
N GLY A 150 -8.32 11.12 6.55
CA GLY A 150 -7.25 10.41 5.83
C GLY A 150 -7.70 9.82 4.50
N LEU A 151 -8.88 9.22 4.45
CA LEU A 151 -9.46 8.67 3.23
C LEU A 151 -9.78 9.76 2.21
N ASP A 152 -10.35 10.88 2.65
CA ASP A 152 -10.63 12.04 1.78
C ASP A 152 -9.35 12.62 1.17
N MET A 153 -8.24 12.59 1.91
CA MET A 153 -6.93 13.05 1.44
C MET A 153 -6.24 12.05 0.49
N ILE A 154 -6.51 10.75 0.62
CA ILE A 154 -5.91 9.69 -0.22
C ILE A 154 -6.74 9.47 -1.50
N GLU A 155 -8.03 9.73 -1.49
CA GLU A 155 -8.96 9.45 -2.59
C GLU A 155 -8.51 10.01 -3.97
N PRO A 156 -7.87 11.19 -4.08
CA PRO A 156 -7.39 11.70 -5.37
C PRO A 156 -6.20 10.94 -5.96
N TYR A 157 -5.55 10.08 -5.17
CA TYR A 157 -4.37 9.34 -5.62
C TYR A 157 -4.76 8.01 -6.24
N TYR A 158 -4.01 7.60 -7.28
CA TYR A 158 -4.14 6.27 -7.84
C TYR A 158 -3.30 5.27 -7.04
N PHE A 159 -3.93 4.20 -6.59
CA PHE A 159 -3.28 3.07 -5.91
C PHE A 159 -4.01 1.76 -6.23
N ASN A 160 -3.29 0.63 -6.11
CA ASN A 160 -3.82 -0.70 -6.43
C ASN A 160 -4.46 -1.38 -5.22
N VAL A 161 -3.98 -1.07 -4.02
CA VAL A 161 -4.43 -1.66 -2.77
C VAL A 161 -4.46 -0.63 -1.65
N LEU A 162 -5.39 -0.82 -0.71
CA LEU A 162 -5.52 -0.08 0.55
C LEU A 162 -5.45 -1.08 1.70
N GLY A 163 -4.84 -0.78 2.83
CA GLY A 163 -4.71 -1.71 3.94
C GLY A 163 -4.98 -1.13 5.31
N TYR A 164 -5.45 -2.00 6.21
CA TYR A 164 -5.67 -1.69 7.61
C TYR A 164 -5.45 -2.94 8.47
N GLU A 165 -4.44 -2.90 9.35
CA GLU A 165 -4.07 -4.03 10.22
C GLU A 165 -4.85 -4.10 11.54
N GLY A 166 -5.53 -3.00 11.90
CA GLY A 166 -6.18 -2.86 13.21
C GLY A 166 -7.41 -3.75 13.40
N ALA A 167 -7.81 -3.92 14.66
CA ALA A 167 -8.90 -4.80 15.05
C ALA A 167 -10.29 -4.11 15.05
N ASP A 168 -10.37 -2.77 15.00
CA ASP A 168 -11.62 -2.02 15.16
C ASP A 168 -12.57 -2.24 13.97
N ASP A 169 -13.69 -2.89 14.25
CA ASP A 169 -14.74 -3.19 13.26
C ASP A 169 -15.43 -1.95 12.70
N THR A 170 -15.49 -0.86 13.46
CA THR A 170 -16.06 0.41 12.97
C THR A 170 -15.19 0.99 11.86
N ILE A 171 -13.87 0.96 12.05
CA ILE A 171 -12.91 1.39 11.04
C ILE A 171 -12.93 0.46 9.82
N LYS A 172 -12.97 -0.87 10.03
CA LYS A 172 -13.12 -1.83 8.92
C LYS A 172 -14.36 -1.56 8.08
N ASN A 173 -15.50 -1.31 8.73
CA ASN A 173 -16.77 -1.01 8.03
C ASN A 173 -16.68 0.32 7.25
N LEU A 174 -16.04 1.35 7.81
CA LEU A 174 -15.78 2.62 7.11
C LEU A 174 -14.94 2.39 5.84
N LEU A 175 -13.85 1.64 5.94
CA LEU A 175 -12.96 1.32 4.82
C LEU A 175 -13.65 0.48 3.75
N ILE A 176 -14.48 -0.49 4.14
CA ILE A 176 -15.29 -1.30 3.22
C ILE A 176 -16.29 -0.40 2.46
N ALA A 177 -16.99 0.49 3.17
CA ALA A 177 -17.92 1.42 2.55
C ALA A 177 -17.22 2.39 1.58
N PHE A 178 -16.07 2.92 1.98
CA PHE A 178 -15.21 3.75 1.11
C PHE A 178 -14.81 2.98 -0.15
N THR A 179 -14.31 1.75 0.00
CA THR A 179 -13.90 0.90 -1.13
C THR A 179 -15.05 0.64 -2.10
N LYS A 180 -16.24 0.29 -1.59
CA LYS A 180 -17.43 0.09 -2.42
C LYS A 180 -17.80 1.35 -3.18
N ARG A 181 -17.88 2.50 -2.49
CA ARG A 181 -18.21 3.79 -3.11
C ARG A 181 -17.22 4.15 -4.23
N CYS A 182 -15.93 4.06 -3.96
CA CYS A 182 -14.90 4.38 -4.95
C CYS A 182 -14.95 3.46 -6.17
N ARG A 183 -15.08 2.15 -5.96
CA ARG A 183 -15.13 1.17 -7.06
C ARG A 183 -16.40 1.26 -7.90
N GLU A 184 -17.55 1.50 -7.28
CA GLU A 184 -18.87 1.44 -7.93
C GLU A 184 -19.32 2.81 -8.47
N GLN A 185 -18.99 3.91 -7.80
CA GLN A 185 -19.48 5.24 -8.15
C GLN A 185 -18.40 6.09 -8.86
N SER A 186 -17.15 6.06 -8.38
CA SER A 186 -16.07 6.86 -8.96
C SER A 186 -15.24 6.10 -10.01
N GLY A 187 -15.46 4.80 -10.16
CA GLY A 187 -14.70 3.95 -11.09
C GLY A 187 -13.25 3.70 -10.72
N ALA A 188 -12.80 4.13 -9.51
CA ALA A 188 -11.47 3.85 -9.00
C ALA A 188 -11.35 2.37 -8.63
N LYS A 189 -10.36 1.68 -9.20
CA LYS A 189 -10.17 0.23 -9.05
C LYS A 189 -8.99 -0.08 -8.14
N PHE A 190 -9.28 -0.58 -6.95
CA PHE A 190 -8.31 -1.06 -5.97
C PHE A 190 -8.96 -2.09 -5.06
N GLN A 191 -8.18 -2.92 -4.36
CA GLN A 191 -8.69 -3.83 -3.34
C GLN A 191 -8.28 -3.36 -1.94
N LEU A 192 -9.15 -3.62 -0.97
CA LEU A 192 -8.90 -3.37 0.46
C LEU A 192 -8.40 -4.67 1.10
N VAL A 193 -7.27 -4.62 1.81
CA VAL A 193 -6.73 -5.73 2.61
C VAL A 193 -6.92 -5.41 4.09
N ILE A 194 -7.64 -6.29 4.81
CA ILE A 194 -7.94 -6.18 6.24
C ILE A 194 -7.72 -7.52 6.94
N HIS A 195 -7.78 -7.50 8.27
CA HIS A 195 -7.63 -8.69 9.09
C HIS A 195 -8.92 -9.06 9.82
N GLY A 196 -9.24 -10.37 9.86
CA GLY A 196 -10.24 -10.95 10.76
C GLY A 196 -11.70 -10.56 10.54
N LYS A 197 -12.06 -10.01 9.36
CA LYS A 197 -13.44 -9.61 9.05
C LYS A 197 -14.14 -10.66 8.18
N THR A 198 -15.10 -11.35 8.74
CA THR A 198 -15.94 -12.35 8.04
C THR A 198 -17.21 -11.74 7.46
N LYS A 199 -17.85 -12.44 6.52
CA LYS A 199 -19.18 -12.10 5.95
C LYS A 199 -19.25 -10.72 5.26
N VAL A 200 -18.15 -10.28 4.63
CA VAL A 200 -18.12 -9.02 3.87
C VAL A 200 -18.82 -9.18 2.51
N ASN A 201 -18.62 -10.33 1.87
CA ASN A 201 -19.19 -10.69 0.57
C ASN A 201 -18.99 -9.61 -0.51
N TYR A 202 -17.73 -9.26 -0.76
CA TYR A 202 -17.38 -8.26 -1.76
C TYR A 202 -16.03 -8.56 -2.41
N ASP A 203 -15.98 -8.51 -3.74
CA ASP A 203 -14.79 -8.85 -4.54
C ASP A 203 -13.64 -7.84 -4.42
N GLY A 204 -13.92 -6.63 -3.95
CA GLY A 204 -12.93 -5.59 -3.68
C GLY A 204 -12.29 -5.67 -2.29
N VAL A 205 -12.55 -6.73 -1.48
CA VAL A 205 -12.03 -6.86 -0.11
C VAL A 205 -11.36 -8.21 0.10
N ILE A 206 -10.12 -8.19 0.54
CA ILE A 206 -9.32 -9.35 0.98
C ILE A 206 -9.28 -9.32 2.51
N SER A 207 -9.72 -10.39 3.17
CA SER A 207 -9.70 -10.49 4.63
C SER A 207 -8.83 -11.67 5.06
N ILE A 208 -7.74 -11.38 5.78
CA ILE A 208 -6.78 -12.36 6.27
C ILE A 208 -7.31 -12.95 7.58
N LEU A 209 -7.28 -14.28 7.73
CA LEU A 209 -7.74 -14.94 8.97
C LEU A 209 -6.61 -15.12 9.99
N ASN A 210 -5.39 -15.40 9.57
CA ASN A 210 -4.29 -15.72 10.47
C ASN A 210 -3.87 -14.53 11.34
N ASP A 211 -3.70 -14.79 12.63
CA ASP A 211 -3.06 -13.87 13.57
C ASP A 211 -1.53 -14.00 13.48
N VAL A 212 -0.80 -12.94 13.81
CA VAL A 212 0.62 -13.05 14.20
C VAL A 212 0.74 -13.33 15.69
N THR A 213 1.84 -13.99 16.09
CA THR A 213 2.06 -14.40 17.48
C THR A 213 3.19 -13.63 18.18
N ASP A 214 3.79 -12.67 17.49
CA ASP A 214 4.85 -11.83 18.03
C ASP A 214 4.32 -10.93 19.16
N GLU A 215 5.03 -10.91 20.29
CA GLU A 215 4.66 -10.08 21.45
C GLU A 215 4.69 -8.58 21.08
N GLY A 216 3.63 -7.88 21.44
CA GLY A 216 3.48 -6.44 21.17
C GLY A 216 3.13 -6.07 19.73
N ALA A 217 2.99 -7.04 18.82
CA ALA A 217 2.51 -6.79 17.46
C ALA A 217 0.97 -6.80 17.38
N GLU A 218 0.41 -6.01 16.47
CA GLU A 218 -1.00 -6.11 16.12
C GLU A 218 -1.26 -7.47 15.44
N LYS A 219 -2.33 -8.15 15.83
CA LYS A 219 -2.67 -9.48 15.28
C LYS A 219 -2.80 -9.49 13.75
N GLY A 220 -3.23 -8.37 13.19
CA GLY A 220 -3.42 -8.16 11.76
C GLY A 220 -2.16 -7.78 10.98
N SER A 221 -0.97 -7.80 11.58
CA SER A 221 0.27 -7.33 10.92
C SER A 221 0.62 -8.03 9.60
N LEU A 222 0.03 -9.21 9.31
CA LEU A 222 0.16 -9.87 8.01
C LEU A 222 -0.42 -9.03 6.85
N VAL A 223 -1.27 -8.05 7.15
CA VAL A 223 -1.79 -7.09 6.16
C VAL A 223 -0.64 -6.40 5.44
N TYR A 224 0.44 -6.04 6.11
CA TYR A 224 1.58 -5.36 5.48
C TYR A 224 2.20 -6.18 4.36
N TRP A 225 2.54 -7.44 4.62
CA TRP A 225 3.12 -8.33 3.61
C TRP A 225 2.13 -8.59 2.47
N THR A 226 0.89 -8.95 2.80
CA THR A 226 -0.14 -9.25 1.80
C THR A 226 -0.40 -8.05 0.89
N LEU A 227 -0.44 -6.84 1.47
CA LEU A 227 -0.59 -5.59 0.71
C LEU A 227 0.54 -5.40 -0.30
N GLY A 228 1.78 -5.60 0.15
CA GLY A 228 2.96 -5.50 -0.71
C GLY A 228 2.93 -6.48 -1.88
N GLN A 229 2.57 -7.74 -1.61
CA GLN A 229 2.50 -8.79 -2.64
C GLN A 229 1.35 -8.55 -3.62
N GLU A 230 0.16 -8.22 -3.14
CA GLU A 230 -1.00 -7.91 -4.00
C GLU A 230 -0.75 -6.68 -4.90
N ALA A 231 -0.10 -5.64 -4.35
CA ALA A 231 0.25 -4.44 -5.11
C ALA A 231 1.26 -4.70 -6.24
N SER A 232 2.16 -5.67 -6.05
CA SER A 232 3.24 -5.98 -7.00
C SER A 232 2.92 -7.16 -7.92
N CYS A 233 1.88 -7.91 -7.63
CA CYS A 233 1.53 -9.09 -8.41
C CYS A 233 1.12 -8.72 -9.84
N ASN A 234 1.74 -9.35 -10.83
CA ASN A 234 1.43 -9.13 -12.22
C ASN A 234 0.02 -9.61 -12.58
N ILE A 235 -0.58 -9.03 -13.62
CA ILE A 235 -1.94 -9.38 -14.08
C ILE A 235 -2.10 -10.85 -14.52
N ASN A 236 -1.02 -11.52 -14.88
CA ASN A 236 -0.99 -12.92 -15.30
C ASN A 236 -0.48 -13.86 -14.18
N ALA A 237 -0.37 -13.39 -12.96
CA ALA A 237 0.16 -14.12 -11.81
C ALA A 237 -0.82 -14.13 -10.63
N THR A 238 -0.53 -14.94 -9.63
CA THR A 238 -1.28 -15.06 -8.38
C THR A 238 -0.32 -15.02 -7.19
N VAL A 239 -0.78 -14.51 -6.05
CA VAL A 239 -0.08 -14.60 -4.76
C VAL A 239 -0.28 -15.99 -4.13
N GLY A 240 -1.20 -16.81 -4.66
CA GLY A 240 -1.44 -18.18 -4.19
C GLY A 240 -0.18 -19.04 -4.19
N ASN A 241 0.01 -19.82 -3.13
CA ASN A 241 1.18 -20.67 -2.88
C ASN A 241 2.54 -19.94 -2.74
N MET A 242 2.56 -18.60 -2.70
CA MET A 242 3.80 -17.87 -2.39
C MET A 242 4.26 -18.17 -0.97
N ILE A 243 5.59 -18.31 -0.81
CA ILE A 243 6.21 -18.44 0.51
C ILE A 243 6.13 -17.10 1.21
N TYR A 244 5.69 -17.10 2.47
CA TYR A 244 5.79 -15.96 3.35
C TYR A 244 7.26 -15.78 3.77
N ASP A 245 7.85 -14.72 3.33
CA ASP A 245 9.23 -14.32 3.64
C ASP A 245 9.31 -13.09 4.56
N GLY A 246 8.17 -12.75 5.19
CA GLY A 246 8.08 -11.62 6.12
C GLY A 246 8.75 -11.89 7.47
N GLU A 247 8.69 -10.89 8.34
CA GLU A 247 9.38 -10.89 9.61
C GLU A 247 8.52 -11.33 10.80
N TYR A 248 7.18 -11.43 10.62
CA TYR A 248 6.27 -11.85 11.68
C TYR A 248 6.12 -13.36 11.76
N THR A 249 5.87 -13.86 12.95
CA THR A 249 5.55 -15.26 13.20
C THR A 249 4.06 -15.50 12.96
N VAL A 250 3.73 -16.27 11.94
CA VAL A 250 2.34 -16.55 11.54
C VAL A 250 1.77 -17.69 12.35
N ASN A 251 0.59 -17.50 12.94
CA ASN A 251 -0.16 -18.62 13.49
C ASN A 251 -0.71 -19.49 12.34
N VAL A 252 -0.17 -20.66 12.14
CA VAL A 252 -0.60 -21.65 11.13
C VAL A 252 -1.18 -22.93 11.75
N ASN A 253 -1.53 -22.90 13.04
CA ASN A 253 -2.07 -24.05 13.76
C ASN A 253 -3.58 -24.23 13.48
N TYR A 254 -3.91 -24.61 12.26
CA TYR A 254 -5.27 -24.89 11.83
C TYR A 254 -5.41 -26.34 11.35
N LYS A 255 -6.55 -26.93 11.66
CA LYS A 255 -6.93 -28.25 11.14
C LYS A 255 -7.45 -28.14 9.71
N GLN A 256 -7.40 -29.26 8.96
CA GLN A 256 -7.84 -29.30 7.55
C GLN A 256 -9.26 -28.75 7.37
N PHE A 257 -10.20 -29.11 8.23
CA PHE A 257 -11.59 -28.65 8.10
C PHE A 257 -11.74 -27.13 8.34
N GLU A 258 -10.88 -26.54 9.19
CA GLU A 258 -10.86 -25.09 9.44
C GLU A 258 -10.33 -24.32 8.23
N LEU A 259 -9.29 -24.87 7.56
CA LEU A 259 -8.76 -24.32 6.30
C LEU A 259 -9.82 -24.37 5.20
N GLU A 260 -10.54 -25.50 5.06
CA GLU A 260 -11.61 -25.65 4.09
C GLU A 260 -12.79 -24.70 4.36
N GLN A 261 -13.15 -24.52 5.63
CA GLN A 261 -14.22 -23.60 6.01
C GLN A 261 -13.82 -22.15 5.74
N ALA A 262 -12.58 -21.78 6.07
CA ALA A 262 -12.08 -20.43 5.81
C ALA A 262 -12.14 -20.06 4.31
N ILE A 263 -11.77 -21.01 3.42
CA ILE A 263 -11.92 -20.80 1.96
C ILE A 263 -13.38 -20.58 1.57
N LYS A 264 -14.33 -21.36 2.16
CA LYS A 264 -15.77 -21.21 1.91
C LYS A 264 -16.28 -19.87 2.39
N ASP A 265 -15.73 -19.36 3.48
CA ASP A 265 -16.06 -18.07 4.07
C ASP A 265 -15.36 -16.88 3.37
N GLY A 266 -14.58 -17.14 2.31
CA GLY A 266 -13.86 -16.11 1.55
C GLY A 266 -12.69 -15.50 2.31
N MET A 267 -12.05 -16.27 3.20
CA MET A 267 -10.91 -15.78 3.98
C MET A 267 -9.58 -16.12 3.29
N PHE A 268 -8.75 -15.12 3.15
CA PHE A 268 -7.37 -15.28 2.74
C PHE A 268 -6.57 -15.90 3.89
N MET A 269 -5.80 -16.95 3.63
CA MET A 269 -5.09 -17.69 4.66
C MET A 269 -3.68 -18.07 4.28
N PHE A 270 -2.86 -18.17 5.31
CA PHE A 270 -1.55 -18.83 5.30
C PHE A 270 -1.65 -20.20 5.96
N HIS A 271 -0.89 -21.16 5.45
CA HIS A 271 -0.80 -22.50 6.01
C HIS A 271 0.64 -23.02 5.98
N ASN A 272 0.92 -24.04 6.76
CA ASN A 272 2.22 -24.68 6.75
C ASN A 272 2.23 -25.80 5.70
N VAL A 273 3.24 -25.81 4.85
CA VAL A 273 3.50 -26.88 3.87
C VAL A 273 4.80 -27.56 4.25
N THR A 274 4.69 -28.79 4.74
CA THR A 274 5.86 -29.63 5.02
C THR A 274 6.30 -30.36 3.75
N ASP A 275 7.54 -30.14 3.34
CA ASP A 275 8.14 -30.93 2.28
C ASP A 275 8.70 -32.24 2.89
N SER A 276 8.00 -33.34 2.68
CA SER A 276 8.42 -34.66 3.14
C SER A 276 9.66 -35.21 2.42
N VAL A 277 10.03 -34.61 1.29
CA VAL A 277 11.16 -35.08 0.47
C VAL A 277 12.48 -34.43 0.88
N GLY A 278 12.47 -33.20 1.37
CA GLY A 278 13.66 -32.43 1.71
C GLY A 278 14.12 -32.55 3.18
N GLY A 279 13.39 -33.26 4.03
CA GLY A 279 13.74 -33.40 5.47
C GLY A 279 13.53 -32.13 6.29
N ASN A 280 12.89 -31.09 5.76
CA ASN A 280 12.54 -29.89 6.50
C ASN A 280 11.26 -30.14 7.32
N ILE A 281 11.47 -30.46 8.59
CA ILE A 281 10.38 -30.79 9.53
C ILE A 281 9.53 -29.54 9.85
N GLN A 282 10.08 -28.34 9.68
CA GLN A 282 9.40 -27.08 10.00
C GLN A 282 8.45 -26.61 8.89
N GLY A 283 8.69 -27.00 7.62
CA GLY A 283 7.88 -26.57 6.47
C GLY A 283 7.97 -25.07 6.16
N ASP A 284 7.39 -24.70 5.04
CA ASP A 284 7.24 -23.30 4.63
C ASP A 284 5.85 -22.79 5.00
N VAL A 285 5.75 -21.57 5.48
CA VAL A 285 4.47 -20.85 5.56
C VAL A 285 4.16 -20.30 4.17
N ARG A 286 3.02 -20.70 3.62
CA ARG A 286 2.61 -20.30 2.26
C ARG A 286 1.18 -19.78 2.25
N VAL A 287 0.87 -18.93 1.26
CA VAL A 287 -0.50 -18.53 0.97
C VAL A 287 -1.30 -19.76 0.52
N LEU A 288 -2.38 -20.10 1.23
CA LEU A 288 -3.22 -21.24 0.91
C LEU A 288 -3.98 -21.02 -0.40
N LYS A 289 -4.58 -19.84 -0.55
CA LYS A 289 -5.34 -19.47 -1.74
C LYS A 289 -5.47 -17.96 -1.87
N ASP A 290 -5.28 -17.44 -3.09
CA ASP A 290 -5.40 -16.01 -3.43
C ASP A 290 -6.87 -15.66 -3.74
N ILE A 291 -7.63 -15.35 -2.68
CA ILE A 291 -9.08 -15.10 -2.75
C ILE A 291 -9.48 -13.84 -1.98
N ASN A 292 -10.62 -13.28 -2.39
CA ASN A 292 -11.31 -12.20 -1.69
C ASN A 292 -12.55 -12.70 -0.94
N THR A 293 -13.26 -11.77 -0.31
CA THR A 293 -14.41 -12.11 0.56
C THR A 293 -15.71 -12.40 -0.18
N PHE A 294 -15.73 -12.42 -1.51
CA PHE A 294 -16.92 -12.69 -2.30
C PHE A 294 -17.28 -14.18 -2.29
N THR A 295 -18.44 -14.53 -1.77
CA THR A 295 -18.91 -15.91 -1.54
C THR A 295 -20.32 -16.20 -2.04
N GLU A 296 -21.13 -15.18 -2.34
CA GLU A 296 -22.49 -15.34 -2.84
C GLU A 296 -22.52 -15.26 -4.38
N PHE A 297 -22.35 -16.42 -5.02
CA PHE A 297 -22.23 -16.50 -6.47
C PHE A 297 -23.59 -16.41 -7.18
N SER A 298 -23.60 -15.78 -8.35
CA SER A 298 -24.75 -15.65 -9.23
C SER A 298 -24.37 -15.93 -10.69
N LYS A 299 -25.34 -15.93 -11.61
CA LYS A 299 -25.06 -16.05 -13.04
C LYS A 299 -24.24 -14.87 -13.59
N ALA A 300 -24.45 -13.66 -13.06
CA ALA A 300 -23.76 -12.44 -13.47
C ALA A 300 -22.37 -12.33 -12.82
N LYS A 301 -22.22 -12.80 -11.58
CA LYS A 301 -20.95 -12.88 -10.84
C LYS A 301 -20.77 -14.31 -10.35
N ASN A 302 -20.05 -15.11 -11.15
CA ASN A 302 -19.75 -16.49 -10.82
C ASN A 302 -18.59 -16.60 -9.82
N ARG A 303 -18.15 -17.83 -9.55
CA ARG A 303 -17.05 -18.12 -8.61
C ARG A 303 -15.74 -17.45 -8.98
N ASP A 304 -15.49 -17.17 -10.26
CA ASP A 304 -14.22 -16.58 -10.69
C ASP A 304 -13.98 -15.20 -10.06
N PHE A 305 -15.05 -14.45 -9.75
CA PHE A 305 -14.97 -13.18 -9.03
C PHE A 305 -14.47 -13.30 -7.58
N SER A 306 -14.38 -14.52 -7.02
CA SER A 306 -13.73 -14.74 -5.73
C SER A 306 -12.20 -14.84 -5.82
N LEU A 307 -11.62 -14.89 -7.01
CA LEU A 307 -10.17 -15.00 -7.24
C LEU A 307 -9.56 -13.62 -7.44
N ASN A 308 -8.58 -13.25 -6.61
CA ASN A 308 -7.91 -11.94 -6.72
C ASN A 308 -7.21 -11.77 -8.06
N GLN A 309 -6.65 -12.84 -8.64
CA GLN A 309 -6.08 -12.80 -9.98
C GLN A 309 -7.09 -12.33 -11.04
N VAL A 310 -8.34 -12.81 -10.98
CA VAL A 310 -9.41 -12.37 -11.90
C VAL A 310 -9.75 -10.91 -11.68
N ILE A 311 -9.94 -10.50 -10.42
CA ILE A 311 -10.24 -9.09 -10.08
C ILE A 311 -9.10 -8.17 -10.55
N ARG A 312 -7.84 -8.58 -10.38
CA ARG A 312 -6.67 -7.83 -10.84
C ARG A 312 -6.69 -7.62 -12.36
N VAL A 313 -7.05 -8.64 -13.14
CA VAL A 313 -7.20 -8.51 -14.61
C VAL A 313 -8.31 -7.51 -14.95
N LEU A 314 -9.49 -7.65 -14.32
CA LEU A 314 -10.65 -6.78 -14.61
C LEU A 314 -10.41 -5.33 -14.17
N ASP A 315 -9.78 -5.12 -13.02
CA ASP A 315 -9.44 -3.79 -12.50
C ASP A 315 -8.41 -3.10 -13.39
N ASN A 316 -7.36 -3.82 -13.82
CA ASN A 316 -6.37 -3.26 -14.76
C ASN A 316 -7.00 -2.96 -16.12
N TRP A 317 -7.86 -3.84 -16.65
CA TRP A 317 -8.61 -3.58 -17.89
C TRP A 317 -9.42 -2.27 -17.79
N ALA A 318 -10.16 -2.09 -16.70
CA ALA A 318 -10.95 -0.88 -16.49
C ALA A 318 -10.09 0.38 -16.46
N VAL A 319 -8.94 0.33 -15.77
CA VAL A 319 -7.99 1.46 -15.67
C VAL A 319 -7.33 1.74 -17.01
N ASP A 320 -6.88 0.72 -17.74
CA ASP A 320 -6.19 0.90 -19.02
C ASP A 320 -7.14 1.38 -20.11
N SER A 321 -8.38 0.87 -20.15
CA SER A 321 -9.44 1.35 -21.06
C SER A 321 -9.81 2.81 -20.79
N ALA A 322 -9.96 3.18 -19.50
CA ALA A 322 -10.22 4.57 -19.12
C ALA A 322 -9.06 5.49 -19.50
N ARG A 323 -7.81 5.07 -19.27
CA ARG A 323 -6.61 5.81 -19.64
C ARG A 323 -6.51 5.98 -21.16
N LEU A 324 -6.77 4.92 -21.92
CA LEU A 324 -6.80 4.94 -23.38
C LEU A 324 -7.86 5.96 -23.87
N PHE A 325 -9.09 5.86 -23.38
CA PHE A 325 -10.18 6.76 -23.75
C PHE A 325 -9.84 8.22 -23.40
N ASN A 326 -9.42 8.50 -22.19
CA ASN A 326 -9.07 9.86 -21.75
C ASN A 326 -7.92 10.48 -22.56
N LYS A 327 -6.92 9.67 -22.91
CA LYS A 327 -5.75 10.15 -23.65
C LYS A 327 -6.06 10.43 -25.11
N THR A 328 -6.89 9.59 -25.75
CA THR A 328 -7.03 9.57 -27.21
C THR A 328 -8.39 10.03 -27.71
N ARG A 329 -9.47 9.95 -26.91
CA ARG A 329 -10.86 10.13 -27.37
C ARG A 329 -11.60 11.25 -26.67
N LEU A 330 -11.51 11.38 -25.35
CA LEU A 330 -12.27 12.33 -24.56
C LEU A 330 -12.07 13.75 -25.09
N ASP A 331 -13.16 14.38 -25.53
CA ASP A 331 -13.22 15.72 -26.14
C ASP A 331 -12.28 15.95 -27.35
N LYS A 332 -11.79 14.85 -27.95
CA LYS A 332 -10.85 14.92 -29.10
C LYS A 332 -11.39 14.28 -30.37
N SER A 333 -12.21 13.25 -30.22
CA SER A 333 -12.74 12.51 -31.37
C SER A 333 -14.25 12.65 -31.48
N PRO A 334 -14.81 12.84 -32.69
CA PRO A 334 -16.26 12.85 -32.90
C PRO A 334 -16.87 11.50 -32.49
N ASN A 335 -18.06 11.52 -31.89
CA ASN A 335 -18.86 10.31 -31.64
C ASN A 335 -19.71 9.98 -32.89
N ASP A 336 -19.05 9.77 -34.03
CA ASP A 336 -19.63 9.24 -35.25
C ASP A 336 -19.21 7.78 -35.46
N GLN A 337 -19.67 7.15 -36.53
CA GLN A 337 -19.37 5.76 -36.82
C GLN A 337 -17.84 5.53 -36.93
N ALA A 338 -17.12 6.39 -37.66
CA ALA A 338 -15.69 6.26 -37.85
C ALA A 338 -14.91 6.44 -36.55
N GLY A 339 -15.33 7.37 -35.67
CA GLY A 339 -14.77 7.57 -34.34
C GLY A 339 -14.94 6.34 -33.43
N ARG A 340 -16.13 5.72 -33.47
CA ARG A 340 -16.43 4.51 -32.70
C ARG A 340 -15.68 3.28 -33.22
N GLU A 341 -15.56 3.10 -34.55
CA GLU A 341 -14.76 2.05 -35.16
C GLU A 341 -13.27 2.20 -34.81
N SER A 342 -12.76 3.43 -34.78
CA SER A 342 -11.40 3.69 -34.34
C SER A 342 -11.18 3.38 -32.85
N LEU A 343 -12.15 3.68 -31.96
CA LEU A 343 -12.12 3.28 -30.56
C LEU A 343 -12.15 1.74 -30.42
N TRP A 344 -12.99 1.07 -31.20
CA TRP A 344 -13.05 -0.38 -31.24
C TRP A 344 -11.67 -0.99 -31.56
N GLY A 345 -10.98 -0.50 -32.58
CA GLY A 345 -9.63 -0.97 -32.93
C GLY A 345 -8.63 -0.79 -31.78
N ASP A 346 -8.69 0.33 -31.05
CA ASP A 346 -7.83 0.55 -29.88
C ASP A 346 -8.13 -0.44 -28.74
N LEU A 347 -9.41 -0.76 -28.49
CA LEU A 347 -9.82 -1.72 -27.46
C LEU A 347 -9.46 -3.16 -27.82
N VAL A 348 -9.63 -3.56 -29.09
CA VAL A 348 -9.21 -4.85 -29.60
C VAL A 348 -7.69 -4.99 -29.43
N TYR A 349 -6.92 -4.00 -29.85
CA TYR A 349 -5.47 -4.02 -29.66
C TYR A 349 -5.07 -4.16 -28.19
N LEU A 350 -5.76 -3.47 -27.28
CA LEU A 350 -5.53 -3.59 -25.84
C LEU A 350 -5.79 -5.03 -25.36
N ALA A 351 -6.89 -5.66 -25.80
CA ALA A 351 -7.22 -7.03 -25.43
C ALA A 351 -6.19 -8.05 -25.97
N GLU A 352 -5.70 -7.85 -27.21
CA GLU A 352 -4.60 -8.64 -27.76
C GLU A 352 -3.32 -8.54 -26.92
N GLN A 353 -2.99 -7.35 -26.38
CA GLN A 353 -1.84 -7.21 -25.45
C GLN A 353 -2.07 -8.00 -24.16
N TYR A 354 -3.29 -7.99 -23.60
CA TYR A 354 -3.65 -8.81 -22.43
C TYR A 354 -3.55 -10.31 -22.73
N GLN A 355 -3.98 -10.76 -23.92
CA GLN A 355 -3.83 -12.15 -24.36
C GLN A 355 -2.35 -12.53 -24.56
N LYS A 356 -1.56 -11.66 -25.16
CA LYS A 356 -0.13 -11.87 -25.39
C LYS A 356 0.65 -12.08 -24.09
N VAL A 357 0.31 -11.36 -23.03
CA VAL A 357 0.91 -11.56 -21.69
C VAL A 357 0.21 -12.67 -20.91
N ARG A 358 -0.78 -13.39 -21.50
CA ARG A 358 -1.52 -14.49 -20.89
C ARG A 358 -2.37 -14.08 -19.68
N ALA A 359 -2.79 -12.83 -19.61
CA ALA A 359 -3.74 -12.35 -18.60
C ALA A 359 -5.18 -12.77 -18.93
N ILE A 360 -5.49 -12.84 -20.21
CA ILE A 360 -6.74 -13.42 -20.75
C ILE A 360 -6.43 -14.50 -21.78
N GLN A 361 -7.42 -15.31 -22.11
CA GLN A 361 -7.31 -16.38 -23.11
C GLN A 361 -8.51 -16.38 -24.06
N ASN A 362 -8.36 -17.05 -25.23
CA ASN A 362 -9.42 -17.28 -26.21
C ASN A 362 -10.10 -16.00 -26.71
N PHE A 363 -9.40 -14.87 -26.71
CA PHE A 363 -9.95 -13.61 -27.19
C PHE A 363 -10.05 -13.59 -28.72
N ASP A 364 -11.20 -13.20 -29.22
CA ASP A 364 -11.48 -12.91 -30.63
C ASP A 364 -12.03 -11.47 -30.74
N ASP A 365 -11.81 -10.80 -31.86
CA ASP A 365 -12.24 -9.40 -32.07
C ASP A 365 -13.76 -9.21 -31.90
N LYS A 366 -14.55 -10.26 -32.10
CA LYS A 366 -16.01 -10.27 -31.89
C LYS A 366 -16.42 -10.21 -30.42
N ASP A 367 -15.51 -10.50 -29.49
CA ASP A 367 -15.76 -10.38 -28.05
C ASP A 367 -15.90 -8.90 -27.62
N ILE A 368 -15.46 -7.98 -28.48
CA ILE A 368 -15.69 -6.54 -28.36
C ILE A 368 -16.46 -6.06 -29.59
N PRO A 369 -17.79 -5.99 -29.55
CA PRO A 369 -18.57 -5.41 -30.65
C PRO A 369 -18.23 -3.92 -30.84
N VAL A 370 -18.37 -3.43 -32.05
CA VAL A 370 -18.18 -2.00 -32.36
C VAL A 370 -19.04 -1.16 -31.40
N PRO A 371 -18.45 -0.17 -30.72
CA PRO A 371 -19.18 0.67 -29.77
C PRO A 371 -20.38 1.37 -30.43
N THR A 372 -21.46 1.53 -29.67
CA THR A 372 -22.65 2.24 -30.10
C THR A 372 -22.79 3.58 -29.40
N GLN A 373 -23.58 4.49 -29.99
CA GLN A 373 -23.95 5.74 -29.31
C GLN A 373 -24.94 5.42 -28.19
N GLY A 374 -24.75 6.04 -27.02
CA GLY A 374 -25.67 5.95 -25.89
C GLY A 374 -26.88 6.89 -26.07
N ASP A 375 -27.57 7.15 -24.95
CA ASP A 375 -28.78 7.98 -24.94
C ASP A 375 -28.49 9.42 -25.30
N ASN A 376 -27.35 9.96 -24.92
CA ASN A 376 -26.87 11.27 -25.32
C ASN A 376 -25.88 11.14 -26.50
N LYS A 377 -25.74 12.22 -27.27
CA LYS A 377 -24.85 12.22 -28.44
C LYS A 377 -23.37 12.04 -28.11
N GLU A 378 -22.97 12.45 -26.91
CA GLU A 378 -21.63 12.34 -26.38
C GLU A 378 -21.32 10.96 -25.74
N ASP A 379 -22.34 10.16 -25.46
CA ASP A 379 -22.19 8.85 -24.80
C ASP A 379 -21.75 7.78 -25.80
N VAL A 380 -20.80 6.94 -25.37
CA VAL A 380 -20.35 5.75 -26.11
C VAL A 380 -20.56 4.54 -25.24
N LEU A 381 -21.29 3.54 -25.75
CA LEU A 381 -21.55 2.28 -25.09
C LEU A 381 -20.71 1.16 -25.72
N VAL A 382 -20.05 0.40 -24.86
CA VAL A 382 -19.25 -0.74 -25.26
C VAL A 382 -19.53 -1.93 -24.30
N ASN A 383 -19.78 -3.11 -24.87
CA ASN A 383 -19.83 -4.37 -24.16
C ASN A 383 -18.55 -5.16 -24.45
N VAL A 384 -17.85 -5.61 -23.42
CA VAL A 384 -16.60 -6.35 -23.55
C VAL A 384 -16.75 -7.70 -22.88
N GLN A 385 -16.39 -8.77 -23.60
CA GLN A 385 -16.27 -10.12 -23.04
C GLN A 385 -14.80 -10.46 -22.89
N LEU A 386 -14.38 -10.77 -21.67
CA LEU A 386 -13.01 -11.19 -21.38
C LEU A 386 -13.03 -12.51 -20.62
N GLN A 387 -12.09 -13.38 -20.95
CA GLN A 387 -11.85 -14.62 -20.23
C GLN A 387 -10.50 -14.55 -19.50
N PRO A 388 -10.45 -14.07 -18.23
CA PRO A 388 -9.22 -14.05 -17.45
C PRO A 388 -8.60 -15.46 -17.33
N THR A 389 -7.29 -15.55 -17.47
CA THR A 389 -6.54 -16.78 -17.22
C THR A 389 -6.24 -16.87 -15.72
N VAL A 390 -6.38 -18.06 -15.15
CA VAL A 390 -6.04 -18.31 -13.75
C VAL A 390 -4.93 -19.36 -13.64
N ALA A 391 -4.15 -19.30 -12.56
CA ALA A 391 -3.11 -20.26 -12.28
C ALA A 391 -3.69 -21.67 -12.03
N MET A 392 -2.94 -22.71 -12.35
CA MET A 392 -3.31 -24.09 -12.05
C MET A 392 -3.19 -24.34 -10.54
N GLU A 393 -4.31 -24.65 -9.87
CA GLU A 393 -4.34 -24.91 -8.42
C GLU A 393 -4.49 -26.40 -8.08
N LYS A 394 -5.05 -27.21 -8.96
CA LYS A 394 -5.37 -28.63 -8.70
C LYS A 394 -4.98 -29.51 -9.87
N LEU A 395 -4.25 -30.58 -9.57
CA LEU A 395 -3.94 -31.65 -10.51
C LEU A 395 -4.74 -32.91 -10.13
N TYR A 396 -5.60 -33.37 -11.02
CA TYR A 396 -6.24 -34.68 -10.91
C TYR A 396 -5.58 -35.63 -11.91
N MET A 397 -4.95 -36.68 -11.40
CA MET A 397 -4.21 -37.65 -12.23
C MET A 397 -4.70 -39.04 -11.94
N THR A 398 -5.03 -39.80 -13.03
CA THR A 398 -5.29 -41.23 -12.96
C THR A 398 -4.11 -41.96 -13.58
N VAL A 399 -3.47 -42.83 -12.81
CA VAL A 399 -2.40 -43.71 -13.32
C VAL A 399 -2.99 -45.09 -13.57
N VAL A 400 -2.90 -45.55 -14.81
CA VAL A 400 -3.28 -46.91 -15.18
C VAL A 400 -2.01 -47.74 -15.34
N VAL A 401 -1.90 -48.83 -14.59
CA VAL A 401 -0.83 -49.81 -14.74
C VAL A 401 -1.22 -50.78 -15.83
N ALA A 402 -0.45 -50.81 -16.91
CA ALA A 402 -0.64 -51.72 -18.05
C ALA A 402 0.05 -53.09 -17.80
#